data_ac595a256794bc634e52cd1f93922ab8
#
_entry.id   ac595a256794bc634e52cd1f93922ab8
#
_cell.length_a   1.000
_cell.length_b   1.000
_cell.length_c   1.000
_cell.angle_alpha   90.00
_cell.angle_beta   90.00
_cell.angle_gamma   90.00
#
_symmetry.space_group_name_H-M   'P 1'
#
loop_
_entity.id
_entity.type
_entity.pdbx_description
1 polymer ?
#
loop_
_entity_poly.entity_id
_entity_poly.type
_entity_poly.pdbx_seq_one_letter_code
_entity_poly.pdbx_strand_id
1 'polypeptide(L)'
;MKDVEIKSLYRSGEAYADSEITVRGWVRTNRGSNKFGFIELNDGSFFKSVQVVYEAEFLDNFEEISKAPIAAALKVTGLFVLTPEAKQPFEIKAREVAIEAGSDSDYPLQKKRHSMEFLREIAHLRPRSNTFSAVFRVRSMVAYAIHKFFQEKGFVYVHTPIITASDCEGAGEMFKVTTLDMGDLPKTSDGSVDYSEDFFGKEAGLTVSGQLEAETFALAFRNVYTFGPTFRAENSNTARHASEFWMIEPEMAFAELSDDMDVAEDMIKYIINYVMENAPEEMEFFNKFVDKGLLDRLQNIVSSDFERITYTEAVEMLRKSGEKFQYPVEWGIDLQTEHERYITEKIYKKPVFVTDYPKEIKAFYMRLNDDEKTVAACDLLVPGVGEIIGGSQREERYDVLKARIEEMGMTEEDYWWYMDLRKYGGVKHSGYGLGFERIIMYITGMSNIRDVLPFPRTPKSAEF
;
A
#
# COMPACT_ATOMS: atom_id res chain seq x y z
N MET A 1 -18.69 -0.10 35.40
CA MET A 1 -18.05 1.07 34.79
C MET A 1 -17.76 0.73 33.31
N LYS A 2 -17.92 1.67 32.39
CA LYS A 2 -17.59 1.41 30.97
C LYS A 2 -16.07 1.47 30.81
N ASP A 3 -15.47 0.53 30.06
CA ASP A 3 -14.04 0.55 29.81
C ASP A 3 -13.63 1.80 29.03
N VAL A 4 -12.44 2.32 29.36
CA VAL A 4 -11.85 3.49 28.69
C VAL A 4 -10.76 3.01 27.74
N GLU A 5 -10.82 3.45 26.48
CA GLU A 5 -9.76 3.17 25.52
C GLU A 5 -8.51 4.01 25.80
N ILE A 6 -7.33 3.40 25.65
CA ILE A 6 -6.04 4.09 25.83
C ILE A 6 -5.93 5.31 24.91
N LYS A 7 -6.48 5.24 23.70
CA LYS A 7 -6.58 6.39 22.77
C LYS A 7 -7.25 7.60 23.40
N SER A 8 -8.32 7.39 24.17
CA SER A 8 -9.04 8.46 24.85
C SER A 8 -8.20 9.11 25.94
N LEU A 9 -7.37 8.32 26.65
CA LEU A 9 -6.45 8.83 27.67
C LEU A 9 -5.38 9.76 27.06
N TYR A 10 -4.87 9.43 25.86
CA TYR A 10 -3.91 10.29 25.17
C TYR A 10 -4.53 11.54 24.57
N ARG A 11 -5.79 11.48 24.13
CA ARG A 11 -6.48 12.61 23.49
C ARG A 11 -7.14 13.57 24.47
N SER A 12 -7.61 13.07 25.60
CA SER A 12 -8.46 13.81 26.54
C SER A 12 -8.14 13.42 27.99
N GLY A 13 -6.87 13.19 28.32
CA GLY A 13 -6.44 12.69 29.62
C GLY A 13 -6.88 13.56 30.80
N GLU A 14 -6.92 14.89 30.62
CA GLU A 14 -7.38 15.81 31.65
C GLU A 14 -8.81 15.53 32.14
N ALA A 15 -9.68 15.02 31.25
CA ALA A 15 -11.05 14.66 31.61
C ALA A 15 -11.14 13.43 32.54
N TYR A 16 -10.07 12.66 32.66
CA TYR A 16 -9.97 11.47 33.50
C TYR A 16 -9.10 11.68 34.74
N ALA A 17 -8.47 12.85 34.88
CA ALA A 17 -7.56 13.13 35.98
C ALA A 17 -8.22 12.85 37.34
N ASP A 18 -7.49 12.18 38.23
CA ASP A 18 -7.89 11.78 39.55
C ASP A 18 -9.20 10.99 39.64
N SER A 19 -9.64 10.38 38.53
CA SER A 19 -10.80 9.50 38.49
C SER A 19 -10.40 8.02 38.46
N GLU A 20 -11.31 7.17 38.94
CA GLU A 20 -11.17 5.73 38.81
C GLU A 20 -11.65 5.30 37.41
N ILE A 21 -10.77 4.62 36.69
CA ILE A 21 -11.03 4.11 35.34
C ILE A 21 -10.79 2.59 35.26
N THR A 22 -11.40 1.96 34.28
CA THR A 22 -11.12 0.59 33.92
C THR A 22 -10.59 0.54 32.48
N VAL A 23 -9.47 -0.15 32.27
CA VAL A 23 -8.89 -0.44 30.95
C VAL A 23 -8.68 -1.93 30.78
N ARG A 24 -8.82 -2.43 29.57
CA ARG A 24 -8.41 -3.78 29.18
C ARG A 24 -7.32 -3.73 28.14
N GLY A 25 -6.42 -4.70 28.13
CA GLY A 25 -5.36 -4.73 27.13
C GLY A 25 -4.39 -5.88 27.34
N TRP A 26 -3.40 -5.92 26.48
CA TRP A 26 -2.35 -6.94 26.53
C TRP A 26 -1.07 -6.39 27.12
N VAL A 27 -0.42 -7.22 27.95
CA VAL A 27 0.88 -6.92 28.55
C VAL A 27 1.95 -6.82 27.46
N ARG A 28 2.57 -5.65 27.34
CA ARG A 28 3.75 -5.43 26.49
C ARG A 28 5.05 -5.66 27.25
N THR A 29 5.11 -5.20 28.48
CA THR A 29 6.19 -5.47 29.42
C THR A 29 5.63 -5.54 30.84
N ASN A 30 6.22 -6.38 31.67
CA ASN A 30 5.99 -6.44 33.10
C ASN A 30 7.34 -6.47 33.81
N ARG A 31 7.54 -5.57 34.77
CA ARG A 31 8.78 -5.44 35.55
C ARG A 31 8.45 -4.96 36.94
N GLY A 32 9.07 -5.53 37.95
CA GLY A 32 8.79 -5.13 39.30
C GLY A 32 9.80 -5.63 40.31
N SER A 33 9.53 -5.30 41.56
CA SER A 33 10.20 -5.76 42.76
C SER A 33 9.19 -6.54 43.60
N ASN A 34 9.59 -6.95 44.80
CA ASN A 34 8.69 -7.62 45.76
C ASN A 34 7.61 -6.73 46.40
N LYS A 35 7.63 -5.42 46.11
CA LYS A 35 6.71 -4.43 46.69
C LYS A 35 5.86 -3.70 45.68
N PHE A 36 6.37 -3.46 44.50
CA PHE A 36 5.67 -2.74 43.41
C PHE A 36 6.20 -3.14 42.03
N GLY A 37 5.39 -2.91 41.02
CA GLY A 37 5.79 -3.16 39.64
C GLY A 37 5.09 -2.23 38.64
N PHE A 38 5.54 -2.36 37.39
CA PHE A 38 5.08 -1.58 36.25
C PHE A 38 4.71 -2.49 35.11
N ILE A 39 3.51 -2.35 34.59
CA ILE A 39 3.07 -3.01 33.37
C ILE A 39 2.89 -1.95 32.29
N GLU A 40 3.46 -2.17 31.11
CA GLU A 40 3.04 -1.48 29.90
C GLU A 40 1.88 -2.25 29.29
N LEU A 41 0.69 -1.64 29.29
CA LEU A 41 -0.54 -2.23 28.79
C LEU A 41 -0.95 -1.53 27.50
N ASN A 42 -1.33 -2.29 26.48
CA ASN A 42 -1.82 -1.78 25.20
C ASN A 42 -3.14 -2.47 24.83
N ASP A 43 -4.16 -1.67 24.53
CA ASP A 43 -5.51 -2.15 24.17
C ASP A 43 -5.75 -2.24 22.66
N GLY A 44 -4.74 -1.88 21.86
CA GLY A 44 -4.86 -1.83 20.42
C GLY A 44 -5.53 -0.56 19.87
N SER A 45 -6.12 0.31 20.69
CA SER A 45 -6.77 1.54 20.23
C SER A 45 -5.78 2.65 19.85
N PHE A 46 -4.57 2.60 20.41
CA PHE A 46 -3.52 3.60 20.18
C PHE A 46 -2.14 2.95 20.00
N PHE A 47 -1.22 3.65 19.34
CA PHE A 47 0.14 3.14 19.11
C PHE A 47 0.93 3.03 20.42
N LYS A 48 0.86 4.06 21.28
CA LYS A 48 1.53 4.06 22.59
C LYS A 48 0.73 3.25 23.61
N SER A 49 1.44 2.67 24.59
CA SER A 49 0.88 1.93 25.71
C SER A 49 0.65 2.87 26.91
N VAL A 50 -0.18 2.44 27.87
CA VAL A 50 -0.30 3.10 29.18
C VAL A 50 0.56 2.36 30.19
N GLN A 51 1.18 3.10 31.11
CA GLN A 51 1.85 2.54 32.28
C GLN A 51 0.83 2.28 33.38
N VAL A 52 0.82 1.03 33.87
CA VAL A 52 0.08 0.61 35.07
C VAL A 52 1.09 0.41 36.18
N VAL A 53 0.89 1.10 37.30
CA VAL A 53 1.66 0.89 38.54
C VAL A 53 0.84 0.02 39.47
N TYR A 54 1.41 -1.08 39.95
CA TYR A 54 0.75 -1.97 40.90
C TYR A 54 1.64 -2.20 42.14
N GLU A 55 1.01 -2.25 43.30
CA GLU A 55 1.69 -2.32 44.60
C GLU A 55 1.12 -3.48 45.45
N ALA A 56 2.00 -4.15 46.20
CA ALA A 56 1.62 -5.28 47.04
C ALA A 56 0.65 -4.90 48.19
N GLU A 57 0.65 -3.61 48.58
CA GLU A 57 -0.27 -3.09 49.59
C GLU A 57 -1.73 -3.03 49.10
N PHE A 58 -1.95 -2.88 47.79
CA PHE A 58 -3.27 -2.64 47.20
C PHE A 58 -3.84 -3.85 46.42
N LEU A 59 -3.01 -4.84 46.09
CA LEU A 59 -3.43 -5.98 45.28
C LEU A 59 -3.32 -7.31 46.05
N ASP A 60 -4.43 -7.97 46.34
CA ASP A 60 -4.47 -9.28 46.97
C ASP A 60 -3.76 -10.36 46.13
N ASN A 61 -3.79 -10.22 44.81
CA ASN A 61 -3.16 -11.15 43.85
C ASN A 61 -1.82 -10.60 43.28
N PHE A 62 -1.10 -9.79 44.04
CA PHE A 62 0.17 -9.17 43.62
C PHE A 62 1.19 -10.18 43.08
N GLU A 63 1.36 -11.34 43.71
CA GLU A 63 2.30 -12.34 43.25
C GLU A 63 1.94 -12.93 41.89
N GLU A 64 0.65 -13.13 41.62
CA GLU A 64 0.15 -13.57 40.32
C GLU A 64 0.40 -12.50 39.24
N ILE A 65 0.05 -11.26 39.52
CA ILE A 65 0.24 -10.13 38.57
C ILE A 65 1.71 -9.86 38.32
N SER A 66 2.58 -10.01 39.33
CA SER A 66 4.03 -9.83 39.15
C SER A 66 4.65 -10.84 38.17
N LYS A 67 4.00 -11.97 37.99
CA LYS A 67 4.41 -13.07 37.07
C LYS A 67 3.62 -13.06 35.75
N ALA A 68 2.68 -12.13 35.56
CA ALA A 68 1.89 -12.06 34.34
C ALA A 68 2.82 -11.93 33.12
N PRO A 69 2.76 -12.87 32.14
CA PRO A 69 3.66 -12.91 31.01
C PRO A 69 3.30 -11.85 29.96
N ILE A 70 4.23 -11.59 29.06
CA ILE A 70 3.97 -10.78 27.85
C ILE A 70 2.84 -11.44 27.06
N ALA A 71 1.97 -10.62 26.46
CA ALA A 71 0.75 -10.98 25.73
C ALA A 71 -0.41 -11.50 26.60
N ALA A 72 -0.28 -11.66 27.91
CA ALA A 72 -1.44 -11.90 28.76
C ALA A 72 -2.42 -10.73 28.65
N ALA A 73 -3.72 -11.03 28.62
CA ALA A 73 -4.79 -10.02 28.60
C ALA A 73 -5.21 -9.71 30.05
N LEU A 74 -5.21 -8.42 30.37
CA LEU A 74 -5.56 -7.94 31.71
C LEU A 74 -6.74 -6.97 31.65
N LYS A 75 -7.55 -7.02 32.69
CA LYS A 75 -8.48 -5.94 33.09
C LYS A 75 -7.87 -5.24 34.29
N VAL A 76 -7.67 -3.93 34.17
CA VAL A 76 -7.10 -3.07 35.23
C VAL A 76 -8.09 -2.00 35.61
N THR A 77 -8.44 -1.93 36.89
CA THR A 77 -9.20 -0.83 37.48
C THR A 77 -8.29 -0.07 38.44
N GLY A 78 -8.25 1.24 38.33
CA GLY A 78 -7.38 2.06 39.17
C GLY A 78 -7.53 3.56 38.98
N LEU A 79 -6.80 4.31 39.79
CA LEU A 79 -6.78 5.74 39.74
C LEU A 79 -5.92 6.22 38.56
N PHE A 80 -6.47 7.03 37.68
CA PHE A 80 -5.73 7.67 36.60
C PHE A 80 -5.06 8.94 37.10
N VAL A 81 -3.75 9.04 36.93
CA VAL A 81 -2.94 10.15 37.49
C VAL A 81 -2.11 10.77 36.37
N LEU A 82 -2.23 12.09 36.21
CA LEU A 82 -1.35 12.84 35.32
C LEU A 82 0.06 12.95 35.91
N THR A 83 1.08 12.73 35.06
CA THR A 83 2.50 12.75 35.46
C THR A 83 3.31 13.65 34.51
N PRO A 84 3.04 14.97 34.45
CA PRO A 84 3.63 15.87 33.44
C PRO A 84 5.16 15.95 33.54
N GLU A 85 5.74 15.72 34.72
CA GLU A 85 7.19 15.73 34.93
C GLU A 85 7.88 14.39 34.65
N ALA A 86 7.11 13.33 34.35
CA ALA A 86 7.64 12.01 34.04
C ALA A 86 7.82 11.81 32.53
N LYS A 87 8.50 10.71 32.15
CA LYS A 87 8.66 10.34 30.75
C LYS A 87 7.33 10.04 30.02
N GLN A 88 6.39 9.45 30.74
CA GLN A 88 5.00 9.24 30.29
C GLN A 88 4.10 10.35 30.86
N PRO A 89 3.10 10.82 30.10
CA PRO A 89 2.26 11.95 30.52
C PRO A 89 1.27 11.60 31.64
N PHE A 90 1.03 10.31 31.90
CA PHE A 90 0.10 9.77 32.89
C PHE A 90 0.39 8.32 33.21
N GLU A 91 -0.20 7.83 34.30
CA GLU A 91 -0.18 6.42 34.71
C GLU A 91 -1.50 6.02 35.34
N ILE A 92 -1.75 4.69 35.44
CA ILE A 92 -2.85 4.12 36.20
C ILE A 92 -2.28 3.47 37.45
N LYS A 93 -2.68 3.96 38.65
CA LYS A 93 -2.38 3.31 39.92
C LYS A 93 -3.43 2.25 40.18
N ALA A 94 -3.06 0.98 39.95
CA ALA A 94 -3.97 -0.14 40.00
C ALA A 94 -4.51 -0.37 41.42
N ARG A 95 -5.82 -0.60 41.50
CA ARG A 95 -6.53 -1.04 42.71
C ARG A 95 -7.03 -2.47 42.57
N GLU A 96 -7.35 -2.86 41.33
CA GLU A 96 -7.78 -4.21 40.98
C GLU A 96 -7.13 -4.58 39.63
N VAL A 97 -6.57 -5.78 39.54
CA VAL A 97 -6.07 -6.35 38.30
C VAL A 97 -6.53 -7.78 38.18
N ALA A 98 -7.19 -8.13 37.09
CA ALA A 98 -7.61 -9.49 36.77
C ALA A 98 -6.94 -9.95 35.46
N ILE A 99 -6.47 -11.19 35.46
CA ILE A 99 -6.00 -11.86 34.24
C ILE A 99 -7.23 -12.43 33.52
N GLU A 100 -7.59 -11.88 32.37
CA GLU A 100 -8.70 -12.38 31.54
C GLU A 100 -8.25 -13.55 30.64
N ALA A 101 -6.99 -13.53 30.18
CA ALA A 101 -6.37 -14.64 29.48
C ALA A 101 -4.87 -14.68 29.72
N GLY A 102 -4.32 -15.85 29.96
CA GLY A 102 -2.88 -16.04 30.06
C GLY A 102 -2.16 -16.02 28.72
N SER A 103 -0.84 -16.22 28.78
CA SER A 103 0.00 -16.42 27.59
C SER A 103 1.03 -17.49 27.95
N ASP A 104 1.25 -18.42 27.04
CA ASP A 104 2.20 -19.51 27.24
C ASP A 104 3.67 -19.02 27.20
N SER A 105 4.54 -19.76 27.83
CA SER A 105 5.96 -19.39 27.98
C SER A 105 6.74 -19.43 26.68
N ASP A 106 6.24 -20.08 25.63
CA ASP A 106 6.79 -20.19 24.29
C ASP A 106 6.34 -19.06 23.35
N TYR A 107 5.58 -18.06 23.86
CA TYR A 107 5.18 -16.90 23.07
C TYR A 107 6.38 -16.29 22.34
N PRO A 108 6.37 -16.22 21.00
CA PRO A 108 7.59 -15.96 20.23
C PRO A 108 8.07 -14.50 20.27
N LEU A 109 7.15 -13.54 20.51
CA LEU A 109 7.48 -12.10 20.53
C LEU A 109 7.96 -11.64 21.91
N GLN A 110 9.06 -12.22 22.38
CA GLN A 110 9.71 -11.82 23.62
C GLN A 110 10.39 -10.45 23.51
N LYS A 111 10.77 -9.85 24.65
CA LYS A 111 11.46 -8.56 24.74
C LYS A 111 12.88 -8.61 24.17
N LYS A 112 12.99 -8.77 22.86
CA LYS A 112 14.24 -8.73 22.09
C LYS A 112 13.97 -8.17 20.69
N ARG A 113 15.02 -7.78 19.99
CA ARG A 113 14.87 -7.41 18.57
C ARG A 113 14.64 -8.67 17.75
N HIS A 114 13.61 -8.63 16.89
CA HIS A 114 13.28 -9.67 15.92
C HIS A 114 13.69 -9.22 14.52
N SER A 115 14.18 -10.16 13.69
CA SER A 115 14.43 -9.88 12.28
C SER A 115 13.11 -9.82 11.50
N MET A 116 13.12 -9.14 10.34
CA MET A 116 11.94 -9.08 9.48
C MET A 116 11.62 -10.47 8.89
N GLU A 117 12.62 -11.29 8.61
CA GLU A 117 12.46 -12.66 8.15
C GLU A 117 11.66 -13.49 9.15
N PHE A 118 12.09 -13.49 10.42
CA PHE A 118 11.36 -14.19 11.49
C PHE A 118 9.92 -13.68 11.64
N LEU A 119 9.70 -12.36 11.55
CA LEU A 119 8.36 -11.78 11.66
C LEU A 119 7.46 -12.15 10.48
N ARG A 120 8.02 -12.46 9.31
CA ARG A 120 7.26 -13.01 8.18
C ARG A 120 6.82 -14.46 8.41
N GLU A 121 7.65 -15.28 9.06
CA GLU A 121 7.31 -16.66 9.43
C GLU A 121 6.15 -16.73 10.41
N ILE A 122 5.99 -15.73 11.27
CA ILE A 122 4.89 -15.61 12.23
C ILE A 122 3.94 -14.46 11.87
N ALA A 123 3.55 -14.35 10.60
CA ALA A 123 2.76 -13.22 10.10
C ALA A 123 1.46 -12.99 10.90
N HIS A 124 0.82 -14.05 11.42
CA HIS A 124 -0.36 -13.97 12.27
C HIS A 124 -0.14 -13.31 13.64
N LEU A 125 1.11 -13.27 14.14
CA LEU A 125 1.46 -12.63 15.42
C LEU A 125 2.20 -11.30 15.23
N ARG A 126 2.81 -11.05 14.08
CA ARG A 126 3.62 -9.84 13.86
C ARG A 126 2.88 -8.51 14.06
N PRO A 127 1.54 -8.39 13.90
CA PRO A 127 0.82 -7.15 14.23
C PRO A 127 0.97 -6.71 15.69
N ARG A 128 1.32 -7.65 16.58
CA ARG A 128 1.61 -7.35 17.99
C ARG A 128 2.98 -6.70 18.22
N SER A 129 3.86 -6.66 17.22
CA SER A 129 5.13 -5.92 17.31
C SER A 129 4.90 -4.42 17.06
N ASN A 130 5.80 -3.56 17.59
CA ASN A 130 5.67 -2.12 17.39
C ASN A 130 5.77 -1.74 15.91
N THR A 131 6.71 -2.35 15.17
CA THR A 131 6.89 -2.06 13.74
C THR A 131 5.63 -2.34 12.95
N PHE A 132 5.05 -3.54 13.10
CA PHE A 132 3.86 -3.90 12.32
C PHE A 132 2.57 -3.27 12.85
N SER A 133 2.49 -2.96 14.15
CA SER A 133 1.42 -2.12 14.67
C SER A 133 1.43 -0.74 13.99
N ALA A 134 2.60 -0.10 13.86
CA ALA A 134 2.73 1.17 13.16
C ALA A 134 2.40 1.03 11.67
N VAL A 135 2.96 0.05 10.96
CA VAL A 135 2.73 -0.17 9.52
C VAL A 135 1.24 -0.33 9.21
N PHE A 136 0.53 -1.21 9.93
CA PHE A 136 -0.86 -1.48 9.59
C PHE A 136 -1.82 -0.37 10.02
N ARG A 137 -1.46 0.43 11.03
CA ARG A 137 -2.19 1.67 11.37
C ARG A 137 -2.05 2.70 10.26
N VAL A 138 -0.83 2.96 9.80
CA VAL A 138 -0.58 3.88 8.68
C VAL A 138 -1.22 3.35 7.40
N ARG A 139 -1.12 2.05 7.09
CA ARG A 139 -1.79 1.44 5.94
C ARG A 139 -3.31 1.70 5.95
N SER A 140 -3.96 1.50 7.09
CA SER A 140 -5.40 1.77 7.25
C SER A 140 -5.73 3.25 7.03
N MET A 141 -4.90 4.14 7.55
CA MET A 141 -5.09 5.59 7.43
C MET A 141 -4.87 6.08 6.00
N VAL A 142 -3.85 5.56 5.31
CA VAL A 142 -3.60 5.88 3.89
C VAL A 142 -4.77 5.43 3.02
N ALA A 143 -5.34 4.24 3.26
CA ALA A 143 -6.53 3.77 2.53
C ALA A 143 -7.71 4.74 2.70
N TYR A 144 -7.96 5.18 3.92
CA TYR A 144 -9.00 6.18 4.18
C TYR A 144 -8.70 7.53 3.51
N ALA A 145 -7.44 8.00 3.58
CA ALA A 145 -7.02 9.26 2.96
C ALA A 145 -7.23 9.24 1.44
N ILE A 146 -6.93 8.13 0.77
CA ILE A 146 -7.16 7.94 -0.67
C ILE A 146 -8.66 8.06 -1.00
N HIS A 147 -9.52 7.32 -0.29
CA HIS A 147 -10.95 7.42 -0.50
C HIS A 147 -11.47 8.85 -0.25
N LYS A 148 -11.00 9.48 0.83
CA LYS A 148 -11.38 10.85 1.18
C LYS A 148 -10.98 11.84 0.09
N PHE A 149 -9.74 11.76 -0.41
CA PHE A 149 -9.24 12.61 -1.50
C PHE A 149 -10.13 12.56 -2.74
N PHE A 150 -10.38 11.35 -3.24
CA PHE A 150 -11.16 11.18 -4.46
C PHE A 150 -12.63 11.57 -4.27
N GLN A 151 -13.24 11.21 -3.15
CA GLN A 151 -14.64 11.57 -2.86
C GLN A 151 -14.81 13.09 -2.73
N GLU A 152 -13.90 13.79 -2.08
CA GLU A 152 -13.93 15.26 -1.94
C GLU A 152 -13.70 15.98 -3.28
N LYS A 153 -12.96 15.38 -4.21
CA LYS A 153 -12.80 15.85 -5.59
C LYS A 153 -13.96 15.44 -6.53
N GLY A 154 -14.97 14.75 -6.02
CA GLY A 154 -16.17 14.37 -6.79
C GLY A 154 -15.98 13.15 -7.69
N PHE A 155 -14.96 12.32 -7.44
CA PHE A 155 -14.80 11.04 -8.14
C PHE A 155 -15.77 10.00 -7.61
N VAL A 156 -16.29 9.14 -8.50
CA VAL A 156 -17.12 8.01 -8.16
C VAL A 156 -16.25 6.76 -7.98
N TYR A 157 -16.38 6.09 -6.83
CA TYR A 157 -15.72 4.80 -6.60
C TYR A 157 -16.42 3.70 -7.40
N VAL A 158 -15.66 2.93 -8.16
CA VAL A 158 -16.15 1.83 -8.99
C VAL A 158 -15.53 0.51 -8.55
N HIS A 159 -16.38 -0.49 -8.35
CA HIS A 159 -15.97 -1.88 -8.17
C HIS A 159 -15.79 -2.54 -9.54
N THR A 160 -14.57 -2.93 -9.88
CA THR A 160 -14.27 -3.69 -11.10
C THR A 160 -14.14 -5.18 -10.80
N PRO A 161 -14.40 -6.09 -11.76
CA PRO A 161 -14.32 -7.52 -11.53
C PRO A 161 -12.93 -7.99 -11.14
N ILE A 162 -12.85 -8.88 -10.14
CA ILE A 162 -11.62 -9.58 -9.78
C ILE A 162 -11.36 -10.75 -10.71
N ILE A 163 -12.44 -11.44 -11.14
CA ILE A 163 -12.37 -12.52 -12.14
C ILE A 163 -12.74 -11.92 -13.49
N THR A 164 -11.86 -12.05 -14.47
CA THR A 164 -12.05 -11.48 -15.80
C THR A 164 -11.52 -12.42 -16.88
N ALA A 165 -12.07 -12.29 -18.07
CA ALA A 165 -11.55 -12.95 -19.28
C ALA A 165 -10.68 -11.99 -20.11
N SER A 166 -10.49 -10.75 -19.69
CA SER A 166 -9.72 -9.72 -20.40
C SER A 166 -8.35 -9.53 -19.74
N ASP A 167 -7.28 -9.58 -20.52
CA ASP A 167 -5.93 -9.21 -20.08
C ASP A 167 -5.70 -7.71 -20.36
N CYS A 168 -5.73 -6.89 -19.33
CA CYS A 168 -5.56 -5.43 -19.46
C CYS A 168 -4.17 -5.05 -20.01
N GLU A 169 -3.14 -5.78 -19.66
CA GLU A 169 -1.75 -5.45 -20.03
C GLU A 169 -1.25 -6.25 -21.24
N GLY A 170 -1.98 -7.30 -21.66
CA GLY A 170 -1.57 -8.19 -22.75
C GLY A 170 -0.32 -9.03 -22.44
N ALA A 171 0.09 -9.11 -21.17
CA ALA A 171 1.34 -9.74 -20.76
C ALA A 171 1.21 -11.24 -20.43
N GLY A 172 0.00 -11.80 -20.42
CA GLY A 172 -0.25 -13.23 -20.22
C GLY A 172 0.09 -13.79 -18.84
N GLU A 173 0.37 -12.93 -17.85
CA GLU A 173 0.78 -13.36 -16.49
C GLU A 173 -0.39 -13.40 -15.49
N MET A 174 -1.56 -13.81 -15.96
CA MET A 174 -2.75 -13.96 -15.11
C MET A 174 -2.75 -15.34 -14.41
N PHE A 175 -3.12 -15.33 -13.11
CA PHE A 175 -3.54 -16.57 -12.47
C PHE A 175 -4.84 -17.05 -13.09
N LYS A 176 -4.88 -18.33 -13.50
CA LYS A 176 -6.10 -18.91 -14.08
C LYS A 176 -7.11 -19.26 -13.00
N VAL A 177 -8.38 -18.99 -13.28
CA VAL A 177 -9.52 -19.35 -12.46
C VAL A 177 -10.35 -20.39 -13.21
N THR A 178 -10.44 -21.60 -12.68
CA THR A 178 -11.14 -22.72 -13.33
C THR A 178 -11.81 -23.62 -12.30
N THR A 179 -12.91 -24.23 -12.69
CA THR A 179 -13.60 -25.30 -11.94
C THR A 179 -13.40 -26.68 -12.59
N LEU A 180 -12.63 -26.75 -13.68
CA LEU A 180 -12.28 -28.01 -14.34
C LEU A 180 -11.39 -28.89 -13.44
N ASP A 181 -11.57 -30.19 -13.53
CA ASP A 181 -10.69 -31.13 -12.84
C ASP A 181 -9.30 -31.12 -13.51
N MET A 182 -8.29 -30.67 -12.79
CA MET A 182 -6.91 -30.64 -13.30
C MET A 182 -6.34 -32.03 -13.60
N GLY A 183 -6.94 -33.10 -13.06
CA GLY A 183 -6.57 -34.51 -13.35
C GLY A 183 -7.21 -35.06 -14.62
N ASP A 184 -8.29 -34.46 -15.12
CA ASP A 184 -9.06 -34.90 -16.30
C ASP A 184 -9.61 -33.67 -17.05
N LEU A 185 -8.72 -32.90 -17.67
CA LEU A 185 -9.08 -31.73 -18.42
C LEU A 185 -9.78 -32.08 -19.76
N PRO A 186 -10.98 -31.50 -20.04
CA PRO A 186 -11.60 -31.61 -21.35
C PRO A 186 -10.71 -30.95 -22.41
N LYS A 187 -10.69 -31.55 -23.60
CA LYS A 187 -9.84 -31.09 -24.69
C LYS A 187 -10.61 -30.88 -25.98
N THR A 188 -10.23 -29.85 -26.69
CA THR A 188 -10.65 -29.56 -28.07
C THR A 188 -9.98 -30.54 -29.04
N SER A 189 -10.42 -30.51 -30.30
CA SER A 189 -9.87 -31.40 -31.35
C SER A 189 -8.40 -31.19 -31.67
N ASP A 190 -7.83 -30.02 -31.34
CA ASP A 190 -6.41 -29.70 -31.51
C ASP A 190 -5.57 -30.00 -30.24
N GLY A 191 -6.21 -30.49 -29.16
CA GLY A 191 -5.55 -30.92 -27.93
C GLY A 191 -5.38 -29.82 -26.88
N SER A 192 -5.85 -28.62 -27.14
CA SER A 192 -5.91 -27.56 -26.16
C SER A 192 -7.02 -27.82 -25.11
N VAL A 193 -7.01 -27.05 -23.98
CA VAL A 193 -8.07 -27.17 -22.98
C VAL A 193 -9.37 -26.60 -23.55
N ASP A 194 -10.47 -27.35 -23.40
CA ASP A 194 -11.81 -26.89 -23.78
C ASP A 194 -12.47 -26.12 -22.65
N TYR A 195 -12.25 -24.81 -22.63
CA TYR A 195 -12.86 -23.90 -21.65
C TYR A 195 -14.37 -23.68 -21.86
N SER A 196 -14.97 -24.17 -22.95
CA SER A 196 -16.43 -24.12 -23.10
C SER A 196 -17.15 -24.99 -22.08
N GLU A 197 -16.47 -26.00 -21.53
CA GLU A 197 -16.95 -26.86 -20.44
C GLU A 197 -16.70 -26.27 -19.04
N ASP A 198 -15.94 -25.15 -18.91
CA ASP A 198 -15.67 -24.51 -17.64
C ASP A 198 -16.83 -23.61 -17.19
N PHE A 199 -16.80 -23.19 -15.91
CA PHE A 199 -17.87 -22.43 -15.25
C PHE A 199 -18.32 -21.19 -16.03
N PHE A 200 -17.40 -20.42 -16.60
CA PHE A 200 -17.69 -19.20 -17.38
C PHE A 200 -17.84 -19.47 -18.89
N GLY A 201 -17.68 -20.70 -19.35
CA GLY A 201 -17.70 -21.05 -20.77
C GLY A 201 -16.58 -20.43 -21.60
N LYS A 202 -15.54 -19.93 -20.94
CA LYS A 202 -14.32 -19.34 -21.53
C LYS A 202 -13.17 -19.35 -20.52
N GLU A 203 -11.95 -19.17 -20.99
CA GLU A 203 -10.81 -18.95 -20.11
C GLU A 203 -11.01 -17.69 -19.27
N ALA A 204 -10.78 -17.80 -17.96
CA ALA A 204 -10.85 -16.70 -17.02
C ALA A 204 -9.64 -16.69 -16.09
N GLY A 205 -9.30 -15.52 -15.57
CA GLY A 205 -8.19 -15.33 -14.65
C GLY A 205 -8.50 -14.31 -13.56
N LEU A 206 -7.52 -14.12 -12.67
CA LEU A 206 -7.54 -13.01 -11.72
C LEU A 206 -7.00 -11.76 -12.40
N THR A 207 -7.69 -10.63 -12.20
CA THR A 207 -7.37 -9.36 -12.87
C THR A 207 -5.97 -8.86 -12.54
N VAL A 208 -5.29 -8.28 -13.53
CA VAL A 208 -4.02 -7.56 -13.37
C VAL A 208 -4.21 -6.04 -13.22
N SER A 209 -5.42 -5.52 -13.52
CA SER A 209 -5.82 -4.11 -13.41
C SER A 209 -7.33 -3.97 -13.63
N GLY A 210 -7.95 -3.02 -12.97
CA GLY A 210 -9.35 -2.64 -13.20
C GLY A 210 -9.53 -1.49 -14.20
N GLN A 211 -8.47 -1.08 -14.88
CA GLN A 211 -8.45 0.11 -15.73
C GLN A 211 -9.46 0.07 -16.87
N LEU A 212 -9.48 -1.00 -17.68
CA LEU A 212 -10.32 -1.06 -18.88
C LEU A 212 -11.80 -0.96 -18.54
N GLU A 213 -12.22 -1.63 -17.46
CA GLU A 213 -13.60 -1.55 -16.95
C GLU A 213 -13.88 -0.17 -16.33
N ALA A 214 -12.91 0.45 -15.65
CA ALA A 214 -13.06 1.80 -15.11
C ALA A 214 -13.23 2.86 -16.20
N GLU A 215 -12.56 2.72 -17.35
CA GLU A 215 -12.75 3.61 -18.50
C GLU A 215 -14.20 3.62 -18.99
N THR A 216 -14.94 2.50 -18.91
CA THR A 216 -16.36 2.44 -19.28
C THR A 216 -17.20 3.38 -18.39
N PHE A 217 -16.85 3.43 -17.11
CA PHE A 217 -17.52 4.30 -16.14
C PHE A 217 -17.08 5.75 -16.27
N ALA A 218 -15.80 6.01 -16.55
CA ALA A 218 -15.30 7.38 -16.77
C ALA A 218 -16.03 8.07 -17.92
N LEU A 219 -16.29 7.34 -19.01
CA LEU A 219 -17.03 7.87 -20.17
C LEU A 219 -18.54 8.06 -19.91
N ALA A 220 -19.04 7.72 -18.72
CA ALA A 220 -20.40 7.96 -18.26
C ALA A 220 -20.47 8.91 -17.05
N PHE A 221 -19.55 8.79 -16.10
CA PHE A 221 -19.54 9.51 -14.82
C PHE A 221 -18.47 10.60 -14.74
N ARG A 222 -17.68 10.80 -15.78
CA ARG A 222 -16.59 11.78 -15.92
C ARG A 222 -15.35 11.41 -15.12
N ASN A 223 -15.39 11.36 -13.79
CA ASN A 223 -14.25 11.06 -12.94
C ASN A 223 -14.58 9.86 -12.06
N VAL A 224 -13.82 8.80 -12.18
CA VAL A 224 -14.01 7.57 -11.39
C VAL A 224 -12.67 7.10 -10.84
N TYR A 225 -12.70 6.21 -9.88
CA TYR A 225 -11.51 5.50 -9.42
C TYR A 225 -11.84 4.09 -8.96
N THR A 226 -10.91 3.18 -9.14
CA THR A 226 -10.91 1.87 -8.50
C THR A 226 -9.97 1.87 -7.30
N PHE A 227 -10.22 1.04 -6.33
CA PHE A 227 -9.29 0.68 -5.27
C PHE A 227 -9.54 -0.78 -4.93
N GLY A 228 -8.79 -1.66 -5.55
CA GLY A 228 -9.05 -3.08 -5.53
C GLY A 228 -7.80 -3.95 -5.63
N PRO A 229 -7.95 -5.25 -5.30
CA PRO A 229 -6.88 -6.22 -5.42
C PRO A 229 -6.56 -6.50 -6.89
N THR A 230 -5.28 -6.65 -7.18
CA THR A 230 -4.72 -7.06 -8.47
C THR A 230 -3.73 -8.21 -8.26
N PHE A 231 -3.54 -9.02 -9.31
CA PHE A 231 -2.82 -10.27 -9.21
C PHE A 231 -1.86 -10.41 -10.40
N ARG A 232 -0.62 -10.80 -10.13
CA ARG A 232 0.37 -11.10 -11.18
C ARG A 232 1.08 -12.41 -10.87
N ALA A 233 1.06 -13.32 -11.82
CA ALA A 233 1.69 -14.65 -11.71
C ALA A 233 3.19 -14.64 -12.02
N GLU A 234 3.81 -13.46 -12.06
CA GLU A 234 5.24 -13.30 -12.31
C GLU A 234 6.08 -14.08 -11.31
N ASN A 235 7.03 -14.86 -11.81
CA ASN A 235 8.01 -15.54 -10.97
C ASN A 235 9.13 -14.58 -10.51
N SER A 236 8.76 -13.47 -9.93
CA SER A 236 9.67 -12.44 -9.43
C SER A 236 9.81 -12.50 -7.90
N ASN A 237 11.03 -12.63 -7.40
CA ASN A 237 11.30 -12.72 -5.97
C ASN A 237 12.11 -11.51 -5.48
N THR A 238 11.67 -10.31 -5.83
CA THR A 238 12.31 -9.06 -5.40
C THR A 238 11.64 -8.45 -4.15
N ALA A 239 12.23 -7.42 -3.59
CA ALA A 239 11.67 -6.67 -2.48
C ALA A 239 10.44 -5.81 -2.86
N ARG A 240 10.13 -5.69 -4.15
CA ARG A 240 9.09 -4.81 -4.70
C ARG A 240 7.94 -5.54 -5.37
N HIS A 241 8.00 -6.87 -5.50
CA HIS A 241 6.98 -7.68 -6.16
C HIS A 241 6.26 -8.59 -5.17
N ALA A 242 4.96 -8.63 -5.29
CA ALA A 242 4.06 -9.57 -4.65
C ALA A 242 3.06 -10.05 -5.70
N SER A 243 2.57 -11.27 -5.57
CA SER A 243 1.61 -11.84 -6.51
C SER A 243 0.18 -11.36 -6.30
N GLU A 244 -0.10 -10.78 -5.13
CA GLU A 244 -1.35 -10.12 -4.77
C GLU A 244 -1.00 -8.77 -4.13
N PHE A 245 -1.57 -7.69 -4.65
CA PHE A 245 -1.38 -6.33 -4.16
C PHE A 245 -2.60 -5.48 -4.52
N TRP A 246 -2.66 -4.23 -4.06
CA TRP A 246 -3.80 -3.36 -4.34
C TRP A 246 -3.41 -2.21 -5.24
N MET A 247 -4.28 -1.87 -6.19
CA MET A 247 -4.11 -0.73 -7.07
C MET A 247 -5.17 0.33 -6.82
N ILE A 248 -4.77 1.57 -6.96
CA ILE A 248 -5.65 2.73 -7.05
C ILE A 248 -5.55 3.25 -8.47
N GLU A 249 -6.66 3.25 -9.19
CA GLU A 249 -6.68 3.54 -10.62
C GLU A 249 -7.80 4.53 -10.94
N PRO A 250 -7.52 5.86 -10.87
CA PRO A 250 -8.46 6.87 -11.35
C PRO A 250 -8.48 6.93 -12.86
N GLU A 251 -9.66 7.22 -13.42
CA GLU A 251 -9.90 7.49 -14.84
C GLU A 251 -10.76 8.75 -14.99
N MET A 252 -10.35 9.66 -15.86
CA MET A 252 -10.94 10.99 -16.01
C MET A 252 -11.25 11.28 -17.47
N ALA A 253 -12.53 11.45 -17.81
CA ALA A 253 -12.97 11.88 -19.12
C ALA A 253 -12.70 13.38 -19.31
N PHE A 254 -12.43 13.78 -20.58
CA PHE A 254 -12.07 15.14 -20.98
C PHE A 254 -10.74 15.63 -20.40
N ALA A 255 -9.87 14.72 -19.92
CA ALA A 255 -8.58 15.02 -19.36
C ALA A 255 -7.44 14.64 -20.32
N GLU A 256 -6.41 15.45 -20.36
CA GLU A 256 -5.15 15.20 -21.04
C GLU A 256 -4.09 14.68 -20.04
N LEU A 257 -2.92 14.29 -20.53
CA LEU A 257 -1.83 13.78 -19.70
C LEU A 257 -1.41 14.77 -18.60
N SER A 258 -1.46 16.09 -18.89
CA SER A 258 -1.15 17.11 -17.89
C SER A 258 -2.11 17.13 -16.72
N ASP A 259 -3.41 16.93 -16.97
CA ASP A 259 -4.44 16.88 -15.93
C ASP A 259 -4.25 15.65 -15.03
N ASP A 260 -3.86 14.53 -15.64
CA ASP A 260 -3.54 13.27 -14.95
C ASP A 260 -2.37 13.44 -13.96
N MET A 261 -1.28 14.06 -14.43
CA MET A 261 -0.13 14.37 -13.59
C MET A 261 -0.47 15.33 -12.44
N ASP A 262 -1.32 16.33 -12.68
CA ASP A 262 -1.76 17.28 -11.64
C ASP A 262 -2.54 16.57 -10.53
N VAL A 263 -3.47 15.68 -10.88
CA VAL A 263 -4.25 14.89 -9.91
C VAL A 263 -3.35 13.93 -9.15
N ALA A 264 -2.39 13.30 -9.83
CA ALA A 264 -1.43 12.39 -9.18
C ALA A 264 -0.53 13.12 -8.17
N GLU A 265 -0.01 14.29 -8.52
CA GLU A 265 0.80 15.14 -7.63
C GLU A 265 -0.02 15.58 -6.40
N ASP A 266 -1.22 16.10 -6.61
CA ASP A 266 -2.14 16.51 -5.54
C ASP A 266 -2.45 15.36 -4.59
N MET A 267 -2.71 14.16 -5.12
CA MET A 267 -3.03 12.98 -4.32
C MET A 267 -1.85 12.56 -3.43
N ILE A 268 -0.64 12.49 -3.97
CA ILE A 268 0.55 12.11 -3.20
C ILE A 268 0.80 13.10 -2.06
N LYS A 269 0.74 14.40 -2.35
CA LYS A 269 0.91 15.45 -1.34
C LYS A 269 -0.18 15.38 -0.26
N TYR A 270 -1.43 15.15 -0.67
CA TYR A 270 -2.56 15.02 0.24
C TYR A 270 -2.40 13.83 1.20
N ILE A 271 -2.06 12.65 0.67
CA ILE A 271 -1.88 11.43 1.48
C ILE A 271 -0.76 11.61 2.51
N ILE A 272 0.38 12.15 2.08
CA ILE A 272 1.53 12.37 2.98
C ILE A 272 1.14 13.35 4.11
N ASN A 273 0.54 14.49 3.78
CA ASN A 273 0.08 15.45 4.78
C ASN A 273 -0.91 14.82 5.74
N TYR A 274 -1.90 14.09 5.23
CA TYR A 274 -2.92 13.44 6.05
C TYR A 274 -2.32 12.49 7.08
N VAL A 275 -1.33 11.68 6.67
CA VAL A 275 -0.65 10.75 7.58
C VAL A 275 0.23 11.49 8.59
N MET A 276 0.97 12.50 8.17
CA MET A 276 1.82 13.31 9.06
C MET A 276 1.01 13.99 10.18
N GLU A 277 -0.20 14.46 9.85
CA GLU A 277 -1.11 15.12 10.82
C GLU A 277 -1.83 14.12 11.74
N ASN A 278 -2.19 12.94 11.25
CA ASN A 278 -3.09 12.02 11.95
C ASN A 278 -2.40 10.79 12.58
N ALA A 279 -1.13 10.53 12.26
CA ALA A 279 -0.32 9.44 12.81
C ALA A 279 1.09 9.90 13.26
N PRO A 280 1.21 11.02 14.01
CA PRO A 280 2.53 11.57 14.35
C PRO A 280 3.39 10.59 15.17
N GLU A 281 2.80 9.78 16.03
CA GLU A 281 3.52 8.81 16.86
C GLU A 281 4.12 7.68 16.02
N GLU A 282 3.36 7.13 15.08
CA GLU A 282 3.81 6.11 14.14
C GLU A 282 4.91 6.67 13.22
N MET A 283 4.74 7.89 12.72
CA MET A 283 5.71 8.55 11.84
C MET A 283 7.02 8.88 12.56
N GLU A 284 6.96 9.33 13.82
CA GLU A 284 8.15 9.50 14.66
C GLU A 284 8.86 8.16 14.88
N PHE A 285 8.11 7.08 15.11
CA PHE A 285 8.65 5.73 15.26
C PHE A 285 9.40 5.29 13.99
N PHE A 286 8.80 5.46 12.80
CA PHE A 286 9.47 5.11 11.55
C PHE A 286 10.74 5.92 11.32
N ASN A 287 10.69 7.24 11.54
CA ASN A 287 11.86 8.12 11.39
C ASN A 287 12.99 7.74 12.32
N LYS A 288 12.69 7.25 13.51
CA LYS A 288 13.69 6.89 14.53
C LYS A 288 14.26 5.49 14.34
N PHE A 289 13.45 4.51 13.96
CA PHE A 289 13.80 3.09 14.05
C PHE A 289 13.86 2.37 12.71
N VAL A 290 13.24 2.92 11.66
CA VAL A 290 13.16 2.29 10.34
C VAL A 290 14.04 3.04 9.34
N ASP A 291 13.78 4.32 9.13
CA ASP A 291 14.45 5.13 8.11
C ASP A 291 14.74 6.55 8.64
N LYS A 292 15.97 6.78 9.07
CA LYS A 292 16.41 8.09 9.56
C LYS A 292 16.37 9.13 8.43
N GLY A 293 15.68 10.25 8.67
CA GLY A 293 15.45 11.31 7.68
C GLY A 293 14.18 11.12 6.86
N LEU A 294 13.34 10.14 7.21
CA LEU A 294 12.05 9.91 6.57
C LEU A 294 11.17 11.16 6.58
N LEU A 295 11.02 11.81 7.74
CA LEU A 295 10.17 12.99 7.88
C LEU A 295 10.66 14.17 7.03
N ASP A 296 11.97 14.41 6.98
CA ASP A 296 12.55 15.46 6.14
C ASP A 296 12.31 15.19 4.66
N ARG A 297 12.46 13.93 4.24
CA ARG A 297 12.17 13.52 2.85
C ARG A 297 10.70 13.72 2.50
N LEU A 298 9.77 13.28 3.35
CA LEU A 298 8.34 13.45 3.11
C LEU A 298 7.94 14.93 3.10
N GLN A 299 8.50 15.75 4.00
CA GLN A 299 8.27 17.19 4.01
C GLN A 299 8.78 17.86 2.71
N ASN A 300 9.94 17.44 2.20
CA ASN A 300 10.45 17.94 0.92
C ASN A 300 9.50 17.63 -0.24
N ILE A 301 8.90 16.42 -0.27
CA ILE A 301 7.93 16.04 -1.30
C ILE A 301 6.71 16.96 -1.28
N VAL A 302 6.14 17.18 -0.10
CA VAL A 302 4.93 18.01 0.06
C VAL A 302 5.17 19.46 -0.33
N SER A 303 6.37 19.98 -0.05
CA SER A 303 6.72 21.39 -0.31
C SER A 303 7.31 21.66 -1.69
N SER A 304 7.59 20.62 -2.49
CA SER A 304 8.18 20.75 -3.82
C SER A 304 7.12 20.66 -4.91
N ASP A 305 7.29 21.41 -6.00
CA ASP A 305 6.61 21.10 -7.25
C ASP A 305 7.33 19.93 -7.93
N PHE A 306 6.57 18.98 -8.49
CA PHE A 306 7.15 17.83 -9.16
C PHE A 306 7.69 18.25 -10.53
N GLU A 307 8.88 17.74 -10.85
CA GLU A 307 9.48 18.03 -12.16
C GLU A 307 8.79 17.22 -13.25
N ARG A 308 8.78 17.72 -14.49
CA ARG A 308 8.23 17.05 -15.67
C ARG A 308 9.27 17.06 -16.78
N ILE A 309 9.70 15.90 -17.20
CA ILE A 309 10.68 15.73 -18.29
C ILE A 309 10.21 14.64 -19.24
N THR A 310 10.65 14.68 -20.47
CA THR A 310 10.40 13.59 -21.41
C THR A 310 11.38 12.43 -21.19
N TYR A 311 10.99 11.22 -21.59
CA TYR A 311 11.86 10.06 -21.60
C TYR A 311 13.15 10.32 -22.40
N THR A 312 13.06 11.01 -23.53
CA THR A 312 14.22 11.38 -24.34
C THR A 312 15.19 12.26 -23.57
N GLU A 313 14.71 13.28 -22.85
CA GLU A 313 15.54 14.12 -21.98
C GLU A 313 16.16 13.32 -20.84
N ALA A 314 15.38 12.42 -20.22
CA ALA A 314 15.89 11.55 -19.17
C ALA A 314 17.06 10.68 -19.65
N VAL A 315 16.92 10.00 -20.80
CA VAL A 315 18.00 9.20 -21.42
C VAL A 315 19.23 10.04 -21.73
N GLU A 316 19.03 11.26 -22.28
CA GLU A 316 20.15 12.16 -22.55
C GLU A 316 20.89 12.60 -21.31
N MET A 317 20.16 12.95 -20.23
CA MET A 317 20.79 13.35 -18.96
C MET A 317 21.59 12.19 -18.35
N LEU A 318 21.03 10.97 -18.35
CA LEU A 318 21.71 9.78 -17.87
C LEU A 318 23.00 9.50 -18.66
N ARG A 319 22.94 9.58 -20.00
CA ARG A 319 24.12 9.41 -20.87
C ARG A 319 25.21 10.45 -20.62
N LYS A 320 24.81 11.71 -20.40
CA LYS A 320 25.72 12.83 -20.14
C LYS A 320 26.27 12.86 -18.73
N SER A 321 25.70 12.07 -17.80
CA SER A 321 26.10 12.08 -16.38
C SER A 321 27.53 11.57 -16.11
N GLY A 322 28.03 10.71 -16.98
CA GLY A 322 29.31 10.01 -16.78
C GLY A 322 29.29 8.91 -15.71
N GLU A 323 28.11 8.64 -15.13
CA GLU A 323 27.91 7.57 -14.15
C GLU A 323 28.00 6.20 -14.83
N LYS A 324 28.50 5.21 -14.09
CA LYS A 324 28.56 3.82 -14.56
C LYS A 324 27.36 3.06 -14.02
N PHE A 325 26.34 2.91 -14.83
CA PHE A 325 25.17 2.11 -14.51
C PHE A 325 25.43 0.62 -14.77
N GLN A 326 24.72 -0.23 -14.03
CA GLN A 326 24.76 -1.68 -14.24
C GLN A 326 24.05 -2.07 -15.54
N TYR A 327 22.97 -1.36 -15.86
CA TYR A 327 22.15 -1.55 -17.06
C TYR A 327 22.44 -0.48 -18.11
N PRO A 328 22.33 -0.80 -19.42
CA PRO A 328 22.59 0.16 -20.47
C PRO A 328 21.58 1.31 -20.44
N VAL A 329 22.03 2.50 -20.85
CA VAL A 329 21.20 3.69 -21.05
C VAL A 329 21.04 3.91 -22.53
N GLU A 330 19.97 3.38 -23.10
CA GLU A 330 19.68 3.47 -24.54
C GLU A 330 18.23 3.92 -24.75
N TRP A 331 17.98 4.66 -25.83
CA TRP A 331 16.62 5.03 -26.18
C TRP A 331 15.87 3.81 -26.71
N GLY A 332 14.64 3.58 -26.24
CA GLY A 332 13.81 2.46 -26.62
C GLY A 332 13.81 1.29 -25.63
N ILE A 333 14.54 1.39 -24.52
CA ILE A 333 14.52 0.38 -23.44
C ILE A 333 13.98 0.96 -22.14
N ASP A 334 13.43 0.11 -21.28
CA ASP A 334 12.89 0.56 -19.98
C ASP A 334 13.99 1.15 -19.08
N LEU A 335 13.66 2.25 -18.41
CA LEU A 335 14.48 2.78 -17.33
C LEU A 335 14.46 1.80 -16.15
N GLN A 336 15.66 1.47 -15.69
CA GLN A 336 15.82 0.60 -14.52
C GLN A 336 15.82 1.43 -13.24
N THR A 337 15.53 0.82 -12.11
CA THR A 337 15.48 1.49 -10.80
C THR A 337 16.72 2.35 -10.49
N GLU A 338 17.91 1.94 -10.94
CA GLU A 338 19.13 2.76 -10.74
C GLU A 338 19.08 4.06 -11.53
N HIS A 339 18.50 4.04 -12.74
CA HIS A 339 18.30 5.22 -13.59
C HIS A 339 17.29 6.17 -12.96
N GLU A 340 16.14 5.65 -12.53
CA GLU A 340 15.05 6.39 -11.87
C GLU A 340 15.53 7.08 -10.60
N ARG A 341 16.28 6.36 -9.76
CA ARG A 341 16.85 6.91 -8.54
C ARG A 341 17.93 7.94 -8.82
N TYR A 342 18.74 7.76 -9.86
CA TYR A 342 19.72 8.76 -10.24
C TYR A 342 19.05 10.08 -10.65
N ILE A 343 17.98 10.01 -11.44
CA ILE A 343 17.19 11.18 -11.83
C ILE A 343 16.62 11.89 -10.60
N THR A 344 15.98 11.15 -9.71
CA THR A 344 15.27 11.72 -8.56
C THR A 344 16.18 12.12 -7.39
N GLU A 345 17.30 11.41 -7.17
CA GLU A 345 18.16 11.61 -5.99
C GLU A 345 19.39 12.46 -6.29
N LYS A 346 19.91 12.42 -7.54
CA LYS A 346 21.15 13.13 -7.91
C LYS A 346 20.88 14.36 -8.74
N ILE A 347 20.02 14.26 -9.75
CA ILE A 347 19.75 15.38 -10.67
C ILE A 347 18.76 16.36 -10.02
N TYR A 348 17.54 15.95 -9.75
CA TYR A 348 16.46 16.87 -9.33
C TYR A 348 16.26 16.95 -7.80
N LYS A 349 16.59 15.91 -7.05
CA LYS A 349 16.43 15.79 -5.58
C LYS A 349 14.96 15.98 -5.13
N LYS A 350 14.01 15.62 -5.99
CA LYS A 350 12.57 15.73 -5.81
C LYS A 350 11.85 14.72 -6.72
N PRO A 351 10.51 14.54 -6.59
CA PRO A 351 9.76 13.72 -7.53
C PRO A 351 9.82 14.25 -8.95
N VAL A 352 9.81 13.32 -9.91
CA VAL A 352 9.90 13.62 -11.34
C VAL A 352 8.88 12.79 -12.10
N PHE A 353 8.04 13.44 -12.91
CA PHE A 353 7.30 12.76 -13.96
C PHE A 353 8.19 12.63 -15.19
N VAL A 354 8.31 11.41 -15.69
CA VAL A 354 8.92 11.13 -16.99
C VAL A 354 7.81 10.82 -17.97
N THR A 355 7.76 11.52 -19.11
CA THR A 355 6.67 11.43 -20.09
C THR A 355 7.16 10.99 -21.46
N ASP A 356 6.22 10.70 -22.37
CA ASP A 356 6.49 10.46 -23.78
C ASP A 356 7.46 9.32 -24.04
N TYR A 357 7.11 8.15 -23.50
CA TYR A 357 7.89 6.92 -23.66
C TYR A 357 7.80 6.34 -25.08
N PRO A 358 8.82 5.58 -25.53
CA PRO A 358 8.74 4.83 -26.77
C PRO A 358 7.52 3.87 -26.79
N LYS A 359 6.80 3.83 -27.89
CA LYS A 359 5.56 3.03 -28.01
C LYS A 359 5.81 1.52 -27.88
N GLU A 360 7.01 1.05 -28.21
CA GLU A 360 7.38 -0.37 -28.21
C GLU A 360 7.46 -0.96 -26.79
N ILE A 361 7.65 -0.12 -25.79
CA ILE A 361 7.79 -0.55 -24.38
C ILE A 361 6.58 -0.20 -23.52
N LYS A 362 5.48 0.26 -24.13
CA LYS A 362 4.26 0.67 -23.41
C LYS A 362 3.02 -0.01 -24.00
N ALA A 363 1.96 -0.11 -23.19
CA ALA A 363 0.74 -0.84 -23.51
C ALA A 363 -0.05 -0.25 -24.70
N PHE A 364 -0.91 -1.07 -25.29
CA PHE A 364 -1.67 -0.78 -26.51
C PHE A 364 -2.65 0.39 -26.37
N TYR A 365 -3.19 0.60 -25.18
CA TYR A 365 -4.24 1.59 -24.90
C TYR A 365 -3.72 3.02 -24.73
N MET A 366 -2.40 3.22 -24.70
CA MET A 366 -1.80 4.54 -24.52
C MET A 366 -1.84 5.36 -25.82
N ARG A 367 -2.21 6.62 -25.70
CA ARG A 367 -2.36 7.51 -26.86
C ARG A 367 -1.04 7.68 -27.61
N LEU A 368 -1.03 7.32 -28.91
CA LEU A 368 0.11 7.54 -29.80
C LEU A 368 0.28 9.04 -30.07
N ASN A 369 1.47 9.59 -29.80
CA ASN A 369 1.82 10.97 -30.06
C ASN A 369 1.93 11.26 -31.57
N ASP A 370 1.94 12.52 -31.94
CA ASP A 370 1.97 12.94 -33.35
C ASP A 370 3.29 12.60 -34.05
N ASP A 371 4.34 12.25 -33.30
CA ASP A 371 5.63 11.76 -33.82
C ASP A 371 5.59 10.29 -34.27
N GLU A 372 4.49 9.58 -33.98
CA GLU A 372 4.26 8.16 -34.27
C GLU A 372 5.29 7.19 -33.64
N LYS A 373 6.13 7.68 -32.75
CA LYS A 373 7.21 6.95 -32.07
C LYS A 373 7.01 6.84 -30.56
N THR A 374 6.39 7.84 -29.97
CA THR A 374 6.16 7.89 -28.53
C THR A 374 4.68 7.84 -28.21
N VAL A 375 4.37 7.53 -26.97
CA VAL A 375 3.01 7.54 -26.42
C VAL A 375 2.91 8.52 -25.26
N ALA A 376 1.74 9.12 -25.06
CA ALA A 376 1.43 10.04 -23.97
C ALA A 376 1.29 9.28 -22.65
N ALA A 377 2.36 8.63 -22.25
CA ALA A 377 2.52 7.93 -20.95
C ALA A 377 3.24 8.84 -19.95
N CYS A 378 3.04 8.61 -18.67
CA CYS A 378 3.85 9.19 -17.61
C CYS A 378 4.13 8.16 -16.51
N ASP A 379 5.34 8.19 -15.97
CA ASP A 379 5.71 7.48 -14.75
C ASP A 379 6.15 8.51 -13.70
N LEU A 380 5.57 8.46 -12.49
CA LEU A 380 6.03 9.27 -11.37
C LEU A 380 7.13 8.54 -10.62
N LEU A 381 8.30 9.11 -10.66
CA LEU A 381 9.49 8.63 -9.96
C LEU A 381 9.68 9.41 -8.65
N VAL A 382 9.96 8.71 -7.55
CA VAL A 382 10.23 9.34 -6.25
C VAL A 382 11.59 8.89 -5.67
N PRO A 383 12.27 9.77 -4.90
CA PRO A 383 13.52 9.41 -4.24
C PRO A 383 13.37 8.20 -3.32
N GLY A 384 14.32 7.27 -3.34
CA GLY A 384 14.35 6.08 -2.48
C GLY A 384 13.59 4.88 -2.99
N VAL A 385 12.57 5.07 -3.86
CA VAL A 385 11.74 3.98 -4.39
C VAL A 385 11.89 3.82 -5.91
N GLY A 386 11.92 4.90 -6.67
CA GLY A 386 11.76 4.90 -8.13
C GLY A 386 10.29 5.09 -8.51
N GLU A 387 9.81 4.40 -9.52
CA GLU A 387 8.42 4.48 -9.99
C GLU A 387 7.42 4.05 -8.91
N ILE A 388 6.41 4.91 -8.64
CA ILE A 388 5.27 4.62 -7.77
C ILE A 388 3.92 4.75 -8.49
N ILE A 389 3.85 5.52 -9.56
CA ILE A 389 2.67 5.71 -10.42
C ILE A 389 3.10 5.50 -11.86
N GLY A 390 2.30 4.75 -12.62
CA GLY A 390 2.32 4.71 -14.08
C GLY A 390 0.98 5.15 -14.62
N GLY A 391 0.96 6.05 -15.60
CA GLY A 391 -0.26 6.59 -16.16
C GLY A 391 -0.16 6.92 -17.64
N SER A 392 -1.28 7.29 -18.25
CA SER A 392 -1.29 7.77 -19.63
C SER A 392 -2.58 8.50 -19.99
N GLN A 393 -2.51 9.33 -20.99
CA GLN A 393 -3.70 9.61 -21.80
C GLN A 393 -4.03 8.36 -22.60
N ARG A 394 -5.32 8.01 -22.67
CA ARG A 394 -5.81 6.82 -23.36
C ARG A 394 -6.03 7.11 -24.84
N GLU A 395 -5.85 6.11 -25.68
CA GLU A 395 -6.09 6.26 -27.14
C GLU A 395 -7.61 6.34 -27.42
N GLU A 396 -8.06 7.50 -27.84
CA GLU A 396 -9.46 7.76 -28.16
C GLU A 396 -9.80 7.49 -29.63
N ARG A 397 -8.78 7.41 -30.50
CA ARG A 397 -8.95 7.23 -31.95
C ARG A 397 -9.11 5.76 -32.26
N TYR A 398 -10.31 5.36 -32.75
CA TYR A 398 -10.65 3.97 -33.01
C TYR A 398 -9.64 3.24 -33.91
N ASP A 399 -9.31 3.83 -35.07
CA ASP A 399 -8.43 3.18 -36.06
C ASP A 399 -6.99 3.02 -35.53
N VAL A 400 -6.52 3.97 -34.73
CA VAL A 400 -5.18 3.93 -34.13
C VAL A 400 -5.14 2.85 -33.05
N LEU A 401 -6.14 2.81 -32.17
CA LEU A 401 -6.24 1.77 -31.14
C LEU A 401 -6.32 0.37 -31.74
N LYS A 402 -7.12 0.18 -32.80
CA LYS A 402 -7.23 -1.07 -33.53
C LYS A 402 -5.87 -1.53 -34.07
N ALA A 403 -5.16 -0.62 -34.74
CA ALA A 403 -3.84 -0.90 -35.29
C ALA A 403 -2.84 -1.31 -34.18
N ARG A 404 -2.90 -0.67 -33.00
CA ARG A 404 -2.04 -1.02 -31.85
C ARG A 404 -2.35 -2.40 -31.28
N ILE A 405 -3.64 -2.77 -31.16
CA ILE A 405 -4.08 -4.10 -30.75
C ILE A 405 -3.51 -5.18 -31.68
N GLU A 406 -3.66 -4.96 -33.01
CA GLU A 406 -3.14 -5.88 -34.02
C GLU A 406 -1.60 -5.97 -34.03
N GLU A 407 -0.89 -4.80 -33.87
CA GLU A 407 0.57 -4.75 -33.79
C GLU A 407 1.12 -5.57 -32.61
N MET A 408 0.39 -5.63 -31.51
CA MET A 408 0.76 -6.43 -30.35
C MET A 408 0.30 -7.90 -30.41
N GLY A 409 -0.26 -8.33 -31.55
CA GLY A 409 -0.68 -9.71 -31.77
C GLY A 409 -1.99 -10.10 -31.08
N MET A 410 -2.76 -9.13 -30.63
CA MET A 410 -4.10 -9.31 -30.04
C MET A 410 -5.17 -9.14 -31.10
N THR A 411 -6.42 -9.47 -30.78
CA THR A 411 -7.55 -9.37 -31.71
C THR A 411 -8.59 -8.34 -31.24
N GLU A 412 -9.27 -7.70 -32.18
CA GLU A 412 -10.38 -6.77 -31.86
C GLU A 412 -11.52 -7.52 -31.16
N GLU A 413 -11.73 -8.78 -31.48
CA GLU A 413 -12.79 -9.62 -30.88
C GLU A 413 -12.60 -9.80 -29.37
N ASP A 414 -11.39 -9.86 -28.88
CA ASP A 414 -11.09 -9.98 -27.44
C ASP A 414 -11.39 -8.68 -26.68
N TYR A 415 -11.36 -7.54 -27.39
CA TYR A 415 -11.56 -6.20 -26.84
C TYR A 415 -12.77 -5.46 -27.44
N TRP A 416 -13.74 -6.18 -28.06
CA TRP A 416 -14.86 -5.57 -28.78
C TRP A 416 -15.62 -4.53 -27.96
N TRP A 417 -15.89 -4.81 -26.69
CA TRP A 417 -16.59 -3.91 -25.77
C TRP A 417 -15.76 -2.67 -25.43
N TYR A 418 -14.46 -2.79 -25.37
CA TYR A 418 -13.52 -1.69 -25.15
C TYR A 418 -13.41 -0.80 -26.40
N MET A 419 -13.40 -1.41 -27.59
CA MET A 419 -13.45 -0.72 -28.87
C MET A 419 -14.75 0.06 -29.07
N ASP A 420 -15.88 -0.46 -28.56
CA ASP A 420 -17.18 0.26 -28.62
C ASP A 420 -17.15 1.60 -27.88
N LEU A 421 -16.33 1.77 -26.85
CA LEU A 421 -16.15 3.05 -26.17
C LEU A 421 -15.62 4.14 -27.10
N ARG A 422 -14.91 3.79 -28.16
CA ARG A 422 -14.38 4.72 -29.16
C ARG A 422 -15.41 5.04 -30.25
N LYS A 423 -16.36 4.12 -30.47
CA LYS A 423 -17.45 4.31 -31.45
C LYS A 423 -18.56 5.18 -30.89
N TYR A 424 -18.88 5.07 -29.61
CA TYR A 424 -20.05 5.66 -28.98
C TYR A 424 -19.69 6.82 -28.04
N GLY A 425 -19.19 7.91 -28.60
CA GLY A 425 -18.88 9.12 -27.86
C GLY A 425 -17.54 9.08 -27.12
N GLY A 426 -16.58 8.38 -27.69
CA GLY A 426 -15.21 8.36 -27.18
C GLY A 426 -14.61 9.78 -27.15
N VAL A 427 -14.13 10.20 -26.00
CA VAL A 427 -13.47 11.47 -25.80
C VAL A 427 -12.06 11.26 -25.28
N LYS A 428 -11.23 12.29 -25.32
CA LYS A 428 -9.95 12.27 -24.58
C LYS A 428 -10.21 11.91 -23.13
N HIS A 429 -9.43 10.99 -22.58
CA HIS A 429 -9.48 10.61 -21.19
C HIS A 429 -8.11 10.11 -20.75
N SER A 430 -7.82 10.21 -19.47
CA SER A 430 -6.53 9.87 -18.89
C SER A 430 -6.73 9.21 -17.53
N GLY A 431 -5.74 8.45 -17.12
CA GLY A 431 -5.73 7.82 -15.82
C GLY A 431 -4.36 7.24 -15.48
N TYR A 432 -4.21 6.85 -14.23
CA TYR A 432 -2.97 6.27 -13.72
C TYR A 432 -3.23 5.13 -12.76
N GLY A 433 -2.21 4.32 -12.52
CA GLY A 433 -2.19 3.30 -11.48
C GLY A 433 -1.18 3.62 -10.39
N LEU A 434 -1.63 3.70 -9.13
CA LEU A 434 -0.78 3.75 -7.95
C LEU A 434 -0.79 2.40 -7.24
N GLY A 435 0.37 1.76 -7.10
CA GLY A 435 0.52 0.59 -6.24
C GLY A 435 0.39 0.98 -4.76
N PHE A 436 -0.64 0.44 -4.08
CA PHE A 436 -0.92 0.78 -2.68
C PHE A 436 0.23 0.39 -1.75
N GLU A 437 0.83 -0.76 -1.96
CA GLU A 437 1.98 -1.20 -1.18
C GLU A 437 3.20 -0.32 -1.41
N ARG A 438 3.42 0.17 -2.63
CA ARG A 438 4.56 1.06 -2.93
C ARG A 438 4.43 2.39 -2.19
N ILE A 439 3.25 2.99 -2.14
CA ILE A 439 3.06 4.24 -1.37
C ILE A 439 3.18 3.99 0.14
N ILE A 440 2.73 2.84 0.68
CA ILE A 440 2.95 2.49 2.08
C ILE A 440 4.44 2.32 2.38
N MET A 441 5.20 1.60 1.53
CA MET A 441 6.66 1.50 1.67
C MET A 441 7.30 2.89 1.70
N TYR A 442 6.88 3.77 0.81
CA TYR A 442 7.41 5.12 0.70
C TYR A 442 7.17 5.96 1.96
N ILE A 443 5.93 5.97 2.46
CA ILE A 443 5.53 6.74 3.65
C ILE A 443 6.15 6.20 4.94
N THR A 444 6.33 4.87 5.04
CA THR A 444 6.84 4.23 6.26
C THR A 444 8.35 4.00 6.28
N GLY A 445 9.02 4.14 5.13
CA GLY A 445 10.43 3.78 4.97
C GLY A 445 10.71 2.28 4.96
N MET A 446 9.67 1.44 4.88
CA MET A 446 9.84 -0.02 4.80
C MET A 446 10.44 -0.40 3.45
N SER A 447 11.46 -1.25 3.47
CA SER A 447 12.24 -1.60 2.29
C SER A 447 11.74 -2.82 1.51
N ASN A 448 10.72 -3.54 2.03
CA ASN A 448 10.23 -4.76 1.41
C ASN A 448 8.70 -4.79 1.40
N ILE A 449 8.11 -5.06 0.25
CA ILE A 449 6.66 -5.11 0.03
C ILE A 449 5.96 -6.14 0.95
N ARG A 450 6.65 -7.25 1.30
CA ARG A 450 6.13 -8.26 2.24
C ARG A 450 5.88 -7.72 3.63
N ASP A 451 6.49 -6.58 3.97
CA ASP A 451 6.41 -5.98 5.30
C ASP A 451 5.34 -4.88 5.39
N VAL A 452 4.65 -4.60 4.29
CA VAL A 452 3.51 -3.67 4.26
C VAL A 452 2.19 -4.37 3.88
N LEU A 453 2.25 -5.66 3.57
CA LEU A 453 1.09 -6.53 3.36
C LEU A 453 0.77 -7.31 4.65
N PRO A 454 -0.51 -7.46 5.05
CA PRO A 454 -0.88 -8.28 6.21
C PRO A 454 -0.39 -9.73 6.09
N PHE A 455 -0.71 -10.39 4.99
CA PHE A 455 -0.33 -11.75 4.64
C PHE A 455 0.17 -11.76 3.19
N PRO A 456 1.48 -11.60 2.95
CA PRO A 456 2.01 -11.46 1.60
C PRO A 456 1.88 -12.75 0.79
N ARG A 457 1.51 -12.62 -0.50
CA ARG A 457 1.52 -13.70 -1.49
C ARG A 457 2.71 -13.48 -2.41
N THR A 458 3.60 -14.46 -2.46
CA THR A 458 4.80 -14.41 -3.31
C THR A 458 5.09 -15.83 -3.83
N PRO A 459 5.96 -16.01 -4.86
CA PRO A 459 6.31 -17.34 -5.33
C PRO A 459 6.68 -18.28 -4.17
N LYS A 460 6.06 -19.47 -4.15
CA LYS A 460 6.22 -20.53 -3.14
C LYS A 460 5.78 -20.14 -1.70
N SER A 461 4.98 -19.08 -1.54
CA SER A 461 4.50 -18.66 -0.23
C SER A 461 3.03 -18.21 -0.30
N ALA A 462 2.16 -19.05 0.24
CA ALA A 462 0.73 -18.82 0.41
C ALA A 462 0.24 -19.33 1.78
N GLU A 463 1.15 -19.40 2.75
CA GLU A 463 0.84 -19.75 4.16
C GLU A 463 -0.04 -18.66 4.78
N PHE A 464 -0.97 -19.05 5.62
CA PHE A 464 -2.05 -18.25 6.23
C PHE A 464 -3.24 -18.02 5.29
#